data_f26e5eefabe61d3bfc8e19f1da06be72
#
_entry.id   f26e5eefabe61d3bfc8e19f1da06be72
#
_cell.length_a   1.000
_cell.length_b   1.000
_cell.length_c   1.000
_cell.angle_alpha   90.00
_cell.angle_beta   90.00
_cell.angle_gamma   90.00
#
_symmetry.space_group_name_H-M   'P 1'
#
loop_
_entity.id
_entity.type
_entity.pdbx_description
1 polymer ?
#
loop_
_entity_poly.entity_id
_entity_poly.type
_entity_poly.pdbx_seq_one_letter_code
_entity_poly.pdbx_strand_id
1 'polypeptide(L)'
;NFLQELDVPEFLPVGLPSDLLERRPDVRAAEQQLKAEHARVKVAYTNMFPRLALTGQFGLESDVLSNFLESPYSLLNGAVLAPLFGWGKNRAALNAQKASFEAEVHSYEKTVLNAFKEAKNAIVDFNKIKEVYQLRAKLERSAKGYVDLAQLQYINGVINYMDVLDAQRGYFDAQIGVSNAIRDELIAMVNVYKALGGGWQTE
;
A
#
# COMPACT_ATOMS: atom_id res chain seq x y z
N ASN A 1 2.85 34.04 -1.24
CA ASN A 1 1.92 32.91 -1.05
C ASN A 1 2.73 31.61 -1.08
N PHE A 2 2.95 30.99 0.08
CA PHE A 2 3.77 29.79 0.26
C PHE A 2 3.38 28.61 -0.68
N LEU A 3 2.12 28.51 -1.06
CA LEU A 3 1.62 27.47 -1.96
C LEU A 3 1.96 27.70 -3.44
N GLN A 4 2.31 28.92 -3.84
CA GLN A 4 2.69 29.26 -5.23
C GLN A 4 4.18 29.04 -5.52
N GLU A 5 5.01 28.83 -4.50
CA GLU A 5 6.44 28.53 -4.61
C GLU A 5 6.75 27.02 -4.70
N LEU A 6 5.74 26.17 -4.51
CA LEU A 6 5.89 24.72 -4.67
C LEU A 6 5.85 24.37 -6.18
N ASP A 7 7.03 24.07 -6.70
CA ASP A 7 7.21 23.62 -8.09
C ASP A 7 6.64 22.19 -8.24
N VAL A 8 5.45 22.09 -8.83
CA VAL A 8 4.84 20.79 -9.14
C VAL A 8 5.51 20.25 -10.40
N PRO A 9 6.19 19.10 -10.35
CA PRO A 9 6.90 18.58 -11.51
C PRO A 9 5.92 18.35 -12.67
N GLU A 10 6.28 18.89 -13.82
CA GLU A 10 5.45 18.85 -15.04
C GLU A 10 5.23 17.42 -15.57
N PHE A 11 6.11 16.50 -15.19
CA PHE A 11 6.09 15.09 -15.58
C PHE A 11 6.40 14.19 -14.37
N LEU A 12 5.45 13.33 -14.02
CA LEU A 12 5.71 12.24 -13.06
C LEU A 12 6.30 11.06 -13.87
N PRO A 13 7.51 10.58 -13.54
CA PRO A 13 8.05 9.38 -14.16
C PRO A 13 7.18 8.19 -13.77
N VAL A 14 6.28 7.80 -14.65
CA VAL A 14 5.48 6.58 -14.48
C VAL A 14 6.42 5.43 -14.78
N GLY A 15 6.93 4.74 -13.74
CA GLY A 15 7.74 3.54 -13.89
C GLY A 15 6.98 2.43 -14.63
N LEU A 16 7.72 1.40 -15.11
CA LEU A 16 7.12 0.24 -15.75
C LEU A 16 6.14 -0.47 -14.79
N PRO A 17 5.05 -1.07 -15.30
CA PRO A 17 4.08 -1.80 -14.46
C PRO A 17 4.72 -2.88 -13.57
N SER A 18 5.82 -3.49 -14.00
CA SER A 18 6.60 -4.47 -13.23
C SER A 18 7.20 -3.90 -11.94
N ASP A 19 7.65 -2.64 -11.98
CA ASP A 19 8.27 -1.99 -10.82
C ASP A 19 7.27 -1.78 -9.67
N LEU A 20 5.98 -1.64 -9.99
CA LEU A 20 4.90 -1.52 -9.00
C LEU A 20 4.81 -2.76 -8.10
N LEU A 21 4.98 -3.96 -8.69
CA LEU A 21 4.87 -5.22 -7.94
C LEU A 21 6.01 -5.37 -6.94
N GLU A 22 7.19 -4.87 -7.25
CA GLU A 22 8.37 -4.96 -6.39
C GLU A 22 8.39 -3.87 -5.30
N ARG A 23 7.84 -2.70 -5.59
CA ARG A 23 7.92 -1.53 -4.69
C ARG A 23 6.78 -1.45 -3.68
N ARG A 24 5.59 -1.95 -4.01
CA ARG A 24 4.41 -1.83 -3.15
C ARG A 24 4.46 -2.81 -1.97
N PRO A 25 4.40 -2.32 -0.72
CA PRO A 25 4.50 -3.17 0.46
C PRO A 25 3.29 -4.10 0.63
N ASP A 26 2.09 -3.71 0.19
CA ASP A 26 0.88 -4.54 0.21
C ASP A 26 0.99 -5.74 -0.74
N VAL A 27 1.54 -5.56 -1.94
CA VAL A 27 1.80 -6.64 -2.90
C VAL A 27 2.86 -7.60 -2.37
N ARG A 28 3.96 -7.05 -1.79
CA ARG A 28 5.00 -7.86 -1.15
C ARG A 28 4.46 -8.66 0.04
N ALA A 29 3.60 -8.06 0.85
CA ALA A 29 2.96 -8.75 1.97
C ALA A 29 2.08 -9.91 1.49
N ALA A 30 1.26 -9.69 0.45
CA ALA A 30 0.43 -10.73 -0.15
C ALA A 30 1.28 -11.85 -0.77
N GLU A 31 2.42 -11.54 -1.40
CA GLU A 31 3.37 -12.54 -1.92
C GLU A 31 3.94 -13.40 -0.79
N GLN A 32 4.35 -12.79 0.33
CA GLN A 32 4.86 -13.55 1.48
C GLN A 32 3.78 -14.43 2.12
N GLN A 33 2.53 -13.96 2.17
CA GLN A 33 1.41 -14.75 2.63
C GLN A 33 1.16 -15.97 1.73
N LEU A 34 1.21 -15.79 0.42
CA LEU A 34 1.12 -16.87 -0.56
C LEU A 34 2.23 -17.92 -0.36
N LYS A 35 3.48 -17.47 -0.14
CA LYS A 35 4.62 -18.35 0.18
C LYS A 35 4.39 -19.11 1.49
N ALA A 36 3.82 -18.47 2.50
CA ALA A 36 3.48 -19.10 3.78
C ALA A 36 2.41 -20.20 3.61
N GLU A 37 1.34 -19.94 2.85
CA GLU A 37 0.31 -20.95 2.56
C GLU A 37 0.89 -22.12 1.75
N HIS A 38 1.76 -21.87 0.77
CA HIS A 38 2.46 -22.94 0.07
C HIS A 38 3.32 -23.81 1.03
N ALA A 39 4.01 -23.19 1.99
CA ALA A 39 4.76 -23.94 3.01
C ALA A 39 3.83 -24.79 3.89
N ARG A 40 2.62 -24.30 4.23
CA ARG A 40 1.62 -25.07 4.99
C ARG A 40 1.13 -26.32 4.22
N VAL A 41 0.95 -26.21 2.89
CA VAL A 41 0.66 -27.39 2.06
C VAL A 41 1.77 -28.45 2.17
N LYS A 42 3.04 -28.02 2.14
CA LYS A 42 4.19 -28.93 2.32
C LYS A 42 4.17 -29.58 3.71
N VAL A 43 3.86 -28.83 4.76
CA VAL A 43 3.71 -29.37 6.13
C VAL A 43 2.57 -30.41 6.18
N ALA A 44 1.41 -30.09 5.60
CA ALA A 44 0.30 -31.04 5.55
C ALA A 44 0.65 -32.32 4.77
N TYR A 45 1.42 -32.18 3.70
CA TYR A 45 1.93 -33.33 2.92
C TYR A 45 2.91 -34.18 3.73
N THR A 46 3.90 -33.53 4.41
CA THR A 46 4.88 -34.27 5.21
C THR A 46 4.27 -34.99 6.42
N ASN A 47 3.14 -34.52 6.95
CA ASN A 47 2.39 -35.18 8.01
C ASN A 47 1.77 -36.55 7.59
N MET A 48 1.82 -36.87 6.31
CA MET A 48 1.42 -38.21 5.80
C MET A 48 2.53 -39.26 5.97
N PHE A 49 3.77 -38.84 6.20
CA PHE A 49 4.92 -39.72 6.30
C PHE A 49 5.32 -39.98 7.75
N PRO A 50 6.06 -41.09 8.00
CA PRO A 50 6.64 -41.35 9.31
C PRO A 50 7.58 -40.22 9.74
N ARG A 51 7.54 -39.89 11.03
CA ARG A 51 8.45 -38.93 11.65
C ARG A 51 9.57 -39.68 12.32
N LEU A 52 10.80 -39.27 12.08
CA LEU A 52 11.99 -39.70 12.78
C LEU A 52 12.31 -38.67 13.87
N ALA A 53 12.34 -39.12 15.12
CA ALA A 53 12.78 -38.31 16.24
C ALA A 53 14.07 -38.90 16.80
N LEU A 54 15.11 -38.06 16.96
CA LEU A 54 16.35 -38.40 17.60
C LEU A 54 16.54 -37.45 18.80
N THR A 55 16.65 -38.02 20.00
CA THR A 55 16.83 -37.25 21.23
C THR A 55 18.11 -37.68 21.89
N GLY A 56 19.04 -36.76 22.07
CA GLY A 56 20.27 -36.94 22.85
C GLY A 56 20.16 -36.21 24.19
N GLN A 57 20.52 -36.88 25.24
CA GLN A 57 20.67 -36.30 26.58
C GLN A 57 22.08 -36.60 27.08
N PHE A 58 22.70 -35.58 27.65
CA PHE A 58 23.97 -35.68 28.34
C PHE A 58 23.86 -34.96 29.67
N GLY A 59 24.31 -35.61 30.73
CA GLY A 59 24.23 -35.05 32.07
C GLY A 59 25.09 -35.80 33.07
N LEU A 60 24.95 -35.40 34.31
CA LEU A 60 25.54 -36.08 35.48
C LEU A 60 24.36 -36.58 36.30
N GLU A 61 24.39 -37.86 36.67
CA GLU A 61 23.36 -38.48 37.50
C GLU A 61 24.03 -39.39 38.54
N SER A 62 23.68 -39.19 39.80
CA SER A 62 24.21 -40.02 40.90
C SER A 62 23.21 -40.11 42.04
N ASP A 63 23.04 -41.29 42.59
CA ASP A 63 22.25 -41.54 43.81
C ASP A 63 22.86 -40.96 45.09
N VAL A 64 24.14 -40.59 45.04
CA VAL A 64 24.89 -40.02 46.14
C VAL A 64 25.58 -38.73 45.76
N LEU A 65 25.37 -37.69 46.56
CA LEU A 65 25.84 -36.32 46.27
C LEU A 65 27.40 -36.25 46.18
N SER A 66 28.14 -37.10 46.86
CA SER A 66 29.60 -37.14 46.81
C SER A 66 30.16 -37.53 45.43
N ASN A 67 29.43 -38.33 44.65
CA ASN A 67 29.87 -38.83 43.33
C ASN A 67 29.18 -38.22 42.20
N PHE A 68 28.43 -37.13 42.42
CA PHE A 68 27.61 -36.45 41.39
C PHE A 68 28.42 -35.98 40.19
N LEU A 69 29.61 -35.44 40.40
CA LEU A 69 30.49 -34.92 39.33
C LEU A 69 31.29 -36.05 38.62
N GLU A 70 31.31 -37.26 39.17
CA GLU A 70 32.09 -38.39 38.64
C GLU A 70 31.22 -39.39 37.85
N SER A 71 29.91 -39.14 37.78
CA SER A 71 28.94 -40.05 37.15
C SER A 71 28.28 -39.43 35.89
N PRO A 72 29.04 -39.23 34.78
CA PRO A 72 28.45 -38.75 33.54
C PRO A 72 27.60 -39.86 32.91
N TYR A 73 26.43 -39.46 32.39
CA TYR A 73 25.61 -40.32 31.54
C TYR A 73 25.37 -39.67 30.18
N SER A 74 25.21 -40.51 29.18
CA SER A 74 24.74 -40.12 27.84
C SER A 74 23.67 -41.07 27.37
N LEU A 75 22.56 -40.52 26.90
CA LEU A 75 21.45 -41.28 26.38
C LEU A 75 21.12 -40.80 24.95
N LEU A 76 21.02 -41.72 24.02
CA LEU A 76 20.61 -41.45 22.65
C LEU A 76 19.39 -42.32 22.34
N ASN A 77 18.24 -41.69 22.14
CA ASN A 77 16.99 -42.33 21.80
C ASN A 77 16.60 -42.03 20.36
N GLY A 78 16.30 -43.05 19.56
CA GLY A 78 15.68 -42.94 18.23
C GLY A 78 14.24 -43.46 18.27
N ALA A 79 13.30 -42.69 17.76
CA ALA A 79 11.90 -43.09 17.63
C ALA A 79 11.39 -42.86 16.20
N VAL A 80 10.60 -43.83 15.70
CA VAL A 80 9.88 -43.73 14.43
C VAL A 80 8.39 -43.74 14.74
N LEU A 81 7.68 -42.63 14.38
CA LEU A 81 6.26 -42.47 14.61
C LEU A 81 5.55 -42.41 13.26
N ALA A 82 4.72 -43.39 12.94
CA ALA A 82 3.96 -43.46 11.69
C ALA A 82 2.45 -43.38 11.95
N PRO A 83 1.69 -42.52 11.23
CA PRO A 83 0.24 -42.40 11.39
C PRO A 83 -0.49 -43.52 10.65
N LEU A 84 -0.53 -44.75 11.18
CA LEU A 84 -1.13 -45.93 10.52
C LEU A 84 -2.66 -45.84 10.37
N PHE A 85 -3.35 -45.21 11.32
CA PHE A 85 -4.82 -45.14 11.34
C PHE A 85 -5.38 -43.77 11.02
N GLY A 86 -4.51 -42.78 10.76
CA GLY A 86 -4.87 -41.37 10.49
C GLY A 86 -4.87 -40.96 9.03
N TRP A 87 -4.70 -41.89 8.08
CA TRP A 87 -4.51 -41.59 6.67
C TRP A 87 -5.63 -40.75 6.06
N GLY A 88 -6.91 -41.14 6.31
CA GLY A 88 -8.09 -40.41 5.82
C GLY A 88 -8.15 -38.97 6.35
N LYS A 89 -7.85 -38.76 7.64
CA LYS A 89 -7.80 -37.46 8.29
C LYS A 89 -6.68 -36.60 7.67
N ASN A 90 -5.47 -37.14 7.54
CA ASN A 90 -4.32 -36.43 7.01
C ASN A 90 -4.53 -36.06 5.53
N ARG A 91 -5.15 -36.95 4.74
CA ARG A 91 -5.53 -36.66 3.34
C ARG A 91 -6.57 -35.54 3.23
N ALA A 92 -7.59 -35.55 4.11
CA ALA A 92 -8.59 -34.50 4.16
C ALA A 92 -7.95 -33.16 4.57
N ALA A 93 -7.03 -33.16 5.54
CA ALA A 93 -6.27 -31.98 5.96
C ALA A 93 -5.39 -31.43 4.81
N LEU A 94 -4.73 -32.30 4.05
CA LEU A 94 -3.96 -31.90 2.86
C LEU A 94 -4.86 -31.26 1.80
N ASN A 95 -6.02 -31.83 1.52
CA ASN A 95 -6.97 -31.28 0.53
C ASN A 95 -7.52 -29.92 1.00
N ALA A 96 -7.83 -29.76 2.28
CA ALA A 96 -8.24 -28.49 2.85
C ALA A 96 -7.14 -27.43 2.71
N GLN A 97 -5.88 -27.82 2.98
CA GLN A 97 -4.76 -26.88 2.85
C GLN A 97 -4.46 -26.48 1.40
N LYS A 98 -4.67 -27.41 0.43
CA LYS A 98 -4.57 -27.08 -0.99
C LYS A 98 -5.66 -26.10 -1.42
N ALA A 99 -6.90 -26.29 -0.96
CA ALA A 99 -7.98 -25.33 -1.24
C ALA A 99 -7.70 -23.94 -0.62
N SER A 100 -7.11 -23.91 0.59
CA SER A 100 -6.67 -22.66 1.20
C SER A 100 -5.56 -21.96 0.39
N PHE A 101 -4.63 -22.72 -0.17
CA PHE A 101 -3.58 -22.17 -1.05
C PHE A 101 -4.20 -21.61 -2.35
N GLU A 102 -5.15 -22.30 -2.97
CA GLU A 102 -5.87 -21.80 -4.16
C GLU A 102 -6.62 -20.49 -3.86
N ALA A 103 -7.28 -20.42 -2.70
CA ALA A 103 -7.93 -19.18 -2.25
C ALA A 103 -6.93 -18.03 -2.07
N GLU A 104 -5.74 -18.33 -1.55
CA GLU A 104 -4.68 -17.31 -1.39
C GLU A 104 -4.08 -16.86 -2.73
N VAL A 105 -3.99 -17.75 -3.74
CA VAL A 105 -3.61 -17.36 -5.11
C VAL A 105 -4.55 -16.29 -5.64
N HIS A 106 -5.87 -16.51 -5.50
CA HIS A 106 -6.86 -15.51 -5.95
C HIS A 106 -6.84 -14.23 -5.11
N SER A 107 -6.52 -14.32 -3.83
CA SER A 107 -6.32 -13.15 -2.96
C SER A 107 -5.12 -12.31 -3.42
N TYR A 108 -4.01 -12.95 -3.76
CA TYR A 108 -2.83 -12.31 -4.33
C TYR A 108 -3.14 -11.64 -5.67
N GLU A 109 -3.79 -12.36 -6.61
CA GLU A 109 -4.22 -11.82 -7.91
C GLU A 109 -5.09 -10.56 -7.73
N LYS A 110 -6.05 -10.62 -6.80
CA LYS A 110 -6.91 -9.47 -6.46
C LYS A 110 -6.10 -8.29 -5.95
N THR A 111 -5.12 -8.52 -5.10
CA THR A 111 -4.24 -7.46 -4.56
C THR A 111 -3.45 -6.80 -5.68
N VAL A 112 -2.88 -7.58 -6.59
CA VAL A 112 -2.14 -7.10 -7.76
C VAL A 112 -3.06 -6.26 -8.67
N LEU A 113 -4.26 -6.76 -8.99
CA LEU A 113 -5.22 -6.04 -9.84
C LEU A 113 -5.67 -4.72 -9.18
N ASN A 114 -5.87 -4.71 -7.87
CA ASN A 114 -6.19 -3.49 -7.13
C ASN A 114 -5.04 -2.48 -7.17
N ALA A 115 -3.80 -2.93 -7.02
CA ALA A 115 -2.63 -2.07 -7.13
C ALA A 115 -2.54 -1.38 -8.49
N PHE A 116 -2.77 -2.10 -9.58
CA PHE A 116 -2.81 -1.51 -10.93
C PHE A 116 -3.99 -0.54 -11.11
N LYS A 117 -5.16 -0.90 -10.59
CA LYS A 117 -6.35 -0.02 -10.63
C LYS A 117 -6.08 1.30 -9.89
N GLU A 118 -5.52 1.23 -8.68
CA GLU A 118 -5.19 2.41 -7.88
C GLU A 118 -4.16 3.30 -8.58
N ALA A 119 -3.09 2.72 -9.10
CA ALA A 119 -2.07 3.47 -9.84
C ALA A 119 -2.66 4.17 -11.07
N LYS A 120 -3.47 3.44 -11.87
CA LYS A 120 -4.15 4.02 -13.04
C LYS A 120 -5.09 5.15 -12.64
N ASN A 121 -5.92 4.94 -11.61
CA ASN A 121 -6.86 5.96 -11.16
C ASN A 121 -6.13 7.20 -10.65
N ALA A 122 -5.09 7.03 -9.82
CA ALA A 122 -4.31 8.14 -9.29
C ALA A 122 -3.69 9.00 -10.41
N ILE A 123 -3.17 8.37 -11.48
CA ILE A 123 -2.61 9.08 -12.64
C ILE A 123 -3.71 9.84 -13.40
N VAL A 124 -4.86 9.22 -13.63
CA VAL A 124 -5.99 9.87 -14.31
C VAL A 124 -6.50 11.04 -13.48
N ASP A 125 -6.67 10.85 -12.18
CA ASP A 125 -7.13 11.89 -11.25
C ASP A 125 -6.16 13.08 -11.21
N PHE A 126 -4.86 12.82 -11.15
CA PHE A 126 -3.84 13.87 -11.20
C PHE A 126 -3.95 14.71 -12.49
N ASN A 127 -4.06 14.05 -13.66
CA ASN A 127 -4.18 14.76 -14.92
C ASN A 127 -5.46 15.61 -14.98
N LYS A 128 -6.58 15.09 -14.45
CA LYS A 128 -7.86 15.82 -14.41
C LYS A 128 -7.83 16.99 -13.44
N ILE A 129 -7.22 16.83 -12.28
CA ILE A 129 -7.05 17.93 -11.31
C ILE A 129 -6.15 19.02 -11.88
N LYS A 130 -5.09 18.67 -12.61
CA LYS A 130 -4.24 19.63 -13.32
C LYS A 130 -5.05 20.45 -14.37
N GLU A 131 -5.94 19.80 -15.14
CA GLU A 131 -6.86 20.50 -16.06
C GLU A 131 -7.78 21.47 -15.28
N VAL A 132 -8.35 21.02 -14.15
CA VAL A 132 -9.21 21.87 -13.30
C VAL A 132 -8.44 23.09 -12.76
N TYR A 133 -7.19 22.90 -12.32
CA TYR A 133 -6.36 24.02 -11.90
C TYR A 133 -6.18 25.06 -13.02
N GLN A 134 -5.87 24.64 -14.24
CA GLN A 134 -5.71 25.55 -15.38
C GLN A 134 -7.00 26.33 -15.67
N LEU A 135 -8.17 25.68 -15.57
CA LEU A 135 -9.47 26.34 -15.77
C LEU A 135 -9.78 27.32 -14.63
N ARG A 136 -9.46 26.99 -13.38
CA ARG A 136 -9.63 27.88 -12.22
C ARG A 136 -8.72 29.10 -12.31
N ALA A 137 -7.47 28.93 -12.72
CA ALA A 137 -6.53 30.03 -12.95
C ALA A 137 -7.00 30.95 -14.11
N LYS A 138 -7.63 30.39 -15.14
CA LYS A 138 -8.24 31.19 -16.22
C LYS A 138 -9.46 31.98 -15.74
N LEU A 139 -10.31 31.33 -14.91
CA LEU A 139 -11.49 31.99 -14.31
C LEU A 139 -11.06 33.16 -13.41
N GLU A 140 -10.06 32.97 -12.57
CA GLU A 140 -9.52 34.00 -11.68
C GLU A 140 -9.01 35.22 -12.48
N ARG A 141 -8.25 34.99 -13.56
CA ARG A 141 -7.80 36.07 -14.45
C ARG A 141 -8.97 36.83 -15.11
N SER A 142 -10.02 36.12 -15.55
CA SER A 142 -11.21 36.73 -16.12
C SER A 142 -12.00 37.55 -15.08
N ALA A 143 -12.14 37.00 -13.86
CA ALA A 143 -12.81 37.71 -12.76
C ALA A 143 -12.05 38.96 -12.35
N LYS A 144 -10.73 38.97 -12.36
CA LYS A 144 -9.89 40.16 -12.14
C LYS A 144 -10.14 41.20 -13.19
N GLY A 145 -10.13 40.83 -14.47
CA GLY A 145 -10.44 41.76 -15.57
C GLY A 145 -11.85 42.36 -15.46
N TYR A 146 -12.83 41.58 -14.96
CA TYR A 146 -14.17 42.09 -14.68
C TYR A 146 -14.19 43.12 -13.56
N VAL A 147 -13.43 42.93 -12.46
CA VAL A 147 -13.28 43.94 -11.41
C VAL A 147 -12.68 45.23 -11.97
N ASP A 148 -11.61 45.13 -12.76
CA ASP A 148 -10.94 46.30 -13.36
C ASP A 148 -11.93 47.08 -14.27
N LEU A 149 -12.73 46.40 -15.07
CA LEU A 149 -13.76 47.00 -15.92
C LEU A 149 -14.89 47.61 -15.11
N ALA A 150 -15.37 46.94 -14.07
CA ALA A 150 -16.45 47.46 -13.22
C ALA A 150 -16.01 48.75 -12.48
N GLN A 151 -14.77 48.80 -12.00
CA GLN A 151 -14.19 50.01 -11.40
C GLN A 151 -14.15 51.18 -12.40
N LEU A 152 -13.71 50.89 -13.62
CA LEU A 152 -13.68 51.92 -14.68
C LEU A 152 -15.08 52.44 -15.01
N GLN A 153 -16.07 51.55 -15.14
CA GLN A 153 -17.46 51.94 -15.40
C GLN A 153 -18.08 52.73 -14.24
N TYR A 154 -17.77 52.38 -13.00
CA TYR A 154 -18.22 53.14 -11.82
C TYR A 154 -17.64 54.55 -11.80
N ILE A 155 -16.34 54.71 -12.06
CA ILE A 155 -15.69 56.03 -12.11
C ILE A 155 -16.31 56.90 -13.21
N ASN A 156 -16.72 56.30 -14.31
CA ASN A 156 -17.40 57.00 -15.42
C ASN A 156 -18.95 57.16 -15.21
N GLY A 157 -19.48 56.74 -14.04
CA GLY A 157 -20.90 56.92 -13.72
C GLY A 157 -21.84 55.98 -14.47
N VAL A 158 -21.35 54.88 -15.06
CA VAL A 158 -22.14 53.93 -15.87
C VAL A 158 -22.86 52.90 -15.01
N ILE A 159 -22.22 52.45 -13.90
CA ILE A 159 -22.76 51.47 -12.97
C ILE A 159 -22.72 52.00 -11.53
N ASN A 160 -23.46 51.34 -10.64
CA ASN A 160 -23.45 51.68 -9.22
C ASN A 160 -22.33 50.95 -8.44
N TYR A 161 -22.05 51.40 -7.20
CA TYR A 161 -20.98 50.81 -6.38
C TYR A 161 -21.27 49.34 -5.97
N MET A 162 -22.55 48.94 -5.90
CA MET A 162 -22.93 47.54 -5.60
C MET A 162 -22.43 46.59 -6.69
N ASP A 163 -22.43 47.00 -7.94
CA ASP A 163 -21.91 46.19 -9.06
C ASP A 163 -20.38 45.97 -8.92
N VAL A 164 -19.64 46.98 -8.42
CA VAL A 164 -18.21 46.83 -8.12
C VAL A 164 -17.98 45.87 -7.00
N LEU A 165 -18.79 45.93 -5.91
CA LEU A 165 -18.68 45.01 -4.78
C LEU A 165 -18.98 43.56 -5.19
N ASP A 166 -19.98 43.35 -6.06
CA ASP A 166 -20.31 42.03 -6.59
C ASP A 166 -19.18 41.49 -7.49
N ALA A 167 -18.57 42.30 -8.32
CA ALA A 167 -17.41 41.93 -9.10
C ALA A 167 -16.23 41.54 -8.19
N GLN A 168 -15.95 42.31 -7.13
CA GLN A 168 -14.91 41.99 -6.15
C GLN A 168 -15.17 40.70 -5.40
N ARG A 169 -16.43 40.42 -5.01
CA ARG A 169 -16.83 39.15 -4.38
C ARG A 169 -16.56 37.96 -5.32
N GLY A 170 -17.00 38.08 -6.60
CA GLY A 170 -16.73 37.05 -7.61
C GLY A 170 -15.24 36.78 -7.84
N TYR A 171 -14.40 37.82 -7.80
CA TYR A 171 -12.96 37.68 -7.89
C TYR A 171 -12.36 36.96 -6.65
N PHE A 172 -12.83 37.34 -5.44
CA PHE A 172 -12.41 36.69 -4.21
C PHE A 172 -12.77 35.19 -4.19
N ASP A 173 -13.98 34.85 -4.63
CA ASP A 173 -14.40 33.44 -4.78
C ASP A 173 -13.54 32.69 -5.80
N ALA A 174 -13.16 33.32 -6.90
CA ALA A 174 -12.26 32.75 -7.89
C ALA A 174 -10.86 32.50 -7.32
N GLN A 175 -10.31 33.42 -6.51
CA GLN A 175 -9.02 33.23 -5.81
C GLN A 175 -9.04 32.05 -4.82
N ILE A 176 -10.14 31.90 -4.05
CA ILE A 176 -10.34 30.72 -3.19
C ILE A 176 -10.36 29.46 -4.03
N GLY A 177 -11.07 29.51 -5.19
CA GLY A 177 -11.14 28.40 -6.13
C GLY A 177 -9.76 27.95 -6.65
N VAL A 178 -8.87 28.88 -6.96
CA VAL A 178 -7.47 28.60 -7.37
C VAL A 178 -6.68 27.98 -6.20
N SER A 179 -6.79 28.56 -5.00
CA SER A 179 -6.09 28.04 -3.81
C SER A 179 -6.49 26.59 -3.50
N ASN A 180 -7.79 26.29 -3.61
CA ASN A 180 -8.29 24.92 -3.45
C ASN A 180 -7.76 23.99 -4.54
N ALA A 181 -7.72 24.44 -5.80
CA ALA A 181 -7.21 23.62 -6.90
C ALA A 181 -5.71 23.31 -6.75
N ILE A 182 -4.89 24.25 -6.27
CA ILE A 182 -3.48 24.01 -5.94
C ILE A 182 -3.36 22.93 -4.86
N ARG A 183 -4.13 23.05 -3.78
CA ARG A 183 -4.14 22.04 -2.72
C ARG A 183 -4.49 20.65 -3.27
N ASP A 184 -5.53 20.57 -4.10
CA ASP A 184 -6.03 19.31 -4.66
C ASP A 184 -4.99 18.70 -5.61
N GLU A 185 -4.26 19.52 -6.39
CA GLU A 185 -3.16 19.07 -7.26
C GLU A 185 -2.00 18.47 -6.44
N LEU A 186 -1.62 19.12 -5.34
CA LEU A 186 -0.59 18.60 -4.44
C LEU A 186 -1.00 17.29 -3.78
N ILE A 187 -2.27 17.18 -3.35
CA ILE A 187 -2.81 15.93 -2.79
C ILE A 187 -2.81 14.81 -3.84
N ALA A 188 -3.22 15.13 -5.07
CA ALA A 188 -3.23 14.15 -6.16
C ALA A 188 -1.82 13.66 -6.49
N MET A 189 -0.81 14.54 -6.48
CA MET A 189 0.59 14.18 -6.67
C MET A 189 1.07 13.20 -5.59
N VAL A 190 0.76 13.46 -4.31
CA VAL A 190 1.09 12.55 -3.21
C VAL A 190 0.38 11.20 -3.37
N ASN A 191 -0.88 11.19 -3.84
CA ASN A 191 -1.62 9.96 -4.09
C ASN A 191 -0.98 9.13 -5.22
N VAL A 192 -0.52 9.76 -6.30
CA VAL A 192 0.23 9.06 -7.36
C VAL A 192 1.52 8.48 -6.79
N TYR A 193 2.30 9.26 -6.04
CA TYR A 193 3.53 8.77 -5.41
C TYR A 193 3.28 7.56 -4.51
N LYS A 194 2.23 7.60 -3.68
CA LYS A 194 1.81 6.50 -2.81
C LYS A 194 1.34 5.28 -3.62
N ALA A 195 0.54 5.49 -4.66
CA ALA A 195 0.01 4.42 -5.51
C ALA A 195 1.11 3.69 -6.30
N LEU A 196 2.20 4.39 -6.63
CA LEU A 196 3.38 3.83 -7.27
C LEU A 196 4.35 3.14 -6.29
N GLY A 197 3.99 3.04 -5.00
CA GLY A 197 4.84 2.42 -3.98
C GLY A 197 6.01 3.30 -3.53
N GLY A 198 5.91 4.62 -3.72
CA GLY A 198 6.91 5.56 -3.23
C GLY A 198 6.91 5.68 -1.71
N GLY A 199 8.07 6.05 -1.14
CA GLY A 199 8.21 6.30 0.31
C GLY A 199 8.71 5.13 1.14
N TRP A 200 8.88 3.94 0.55
CA TRP A 200 9.44 2.78 1.23
C TRP A 200 10.83 2.47 0.63
N GLN A 201 11.87 2.88 1.31
CA GLN A 201 13.22 2.38 1.05
C GLN A 201 13.45 1.21 2.01
N THR A 202 13.69 0.02 1.47
CA THR A 202 14.27 -1.08 2.26
C THR A 202 15.77 -0.79 2.35
N GLU A 203 16.26 -0.45 3.54
CA GLU A 203 17.67 -0.57 3.88
C GLU A 203 18.12 -2.03 3.78
#